data_dfa05f26b8c265d0afef8a073faacebe
#
_entry.id   dfa05f26b8c265d0afef8a073faacebe
#
_cell.length_a   1.000
_cell.length_b   1.000
_cell.length_c   1.000
_cell.angle_alpha   90.00
_cell.angle_beta   90.00
_cell.angle_gamma   90.00
#
_symmetry.space_group_name_H-M   'P 1'
#
loop_
_entity.id
_entity.type
_entity.pdbx_description
1 polymer ?
#
loop_
_entity_poly.entity_id
_entity_poly.type
_entity_poly.pdbx_seq_one_letter_code
_entity_poly.pdbx_strand_id
1 'polypeptide(L)'
;MGPRRAAAGLALAVSAAIVLAGCGSSSSKSSSTPATTSSSVASPTANASATSAGPVRSRSNFDSCSVVAQAEAASAIGQPVSPGVLGNATVEGGVACVFYGPSAPSPRNPNVAQADSVRVVVVRGSHASAWYEDYKAKVNAQPVSGYGNQAYYDGFASLSLKGDYYVRIAVSPAGAPPSLAGEKQLAAAILPKL
;
A
#
# COMPACT_ATOMS: atom_id res chain seq x y z
N MET A 1 49.51 -1.46 25.51
CA MET A 1 48.79 -2.13 26.61
C MET A 1 47.58 -1.29 26.99
N GLY A 2 46.36 -1.67 26.56
CA GLY A 2 45.11 -0.97 26.86
C GLY A 2 44.05 -2.00 27.30
N PRO A 3 43.24 -1.71 28.30
CA PRO A 3 42.37 -2.70 28.95
C PRO A 3 41.14 -3.06 28.13
N ARG A 4 40.85 -4.33 28.02
CA ARG A 4 39.61 -4.91 27.50
C ARG A 4 38.47 -4.66 28.49
N ARG A 5 37.41 -4.03 28.04
CA ARG A 5 36.11 -3.96 28.78
C ARG A 5 35.19 -5.06 28.25
N ALA A 6 34.86 -6.01 29.12
CA ALA A 6 33.82 -7.00 28.91
C ALA A 6 32.47 -6.34 29.19
N ALA A 7 31.52 -6.47 28.26
CA ALA A 7 30.14 -6.10 28.44
C ALA A 7 29.31 -7.37 28.68
N ALA A 8 28.67 -7.43 29.86
CA ALA A 8 27.81 -8.53 30.27
C ALA A 8 26.45 -8.39 29.58
N GLY A 9 25.99 -9.47 28.96
CA GLY A 9 24.66 -9.56 28.39
C GLY A 9 23.58 -9.80 29.45
N LEU A 10 22.49 -9.07 29.36
CA LEU A 10 21.28 -9.28 30.15
C LEU A 10 20.22 -9.91 29.23
N ALA A 11 19.93 -11.19 29.45
CA ALA A 11 18.85 -11.91 28.76
C ALA A 11 17.54 -11.69 29.52
N LEU A 12 16.57 -11.03 28.90
CA LEU A 12 15.19 -10.98 29.39
C LEU A 12 14.37 -12.04 28.64
N ALA A 13 13.95 -13.07 29.38
CA ALA A 13 12.96 -14.03 28.93
C ALA A 13 11.56 -13.49 29.21
N VAL A 14 10.75 -13.29 28.18
CA VAL A 14 9.33 -12.96 28.29
C VAL A 14 8.52 -14.19 27.92
N SER A 15 7.83 -14.77 28.90
CA SER A 15 6.91 -15.89 28.74
C SER A 15 5.56 -15.36 28.29
N ALA A 16 5.05 -15.79 27.14
CA ALA A 16 3.71 -15.52 26.65
C ALA A 16 2.75 -16.64 27.07
N ALA A 17 1.73 -16.33 27.86
CA ALA A 17 0.63 -17.22 28.19
C ALA A 17 -0.44 -17.17 27.07
N ILE A 18 -0.77 -18.34 26.51
CA ILE A 18 -1.85 -18.55 25.56
C ILE A 18 -3.11 -18.89 26.35
N VAL A 19 -4.16 -18.09 26.20
CA VAL A 19 -5.51 -18.42 26.68
C VAL A 19 -6.38 -18.78 25.49
N LEU A 20 -6.76 -20.06 25.42
CA LEU A 20 -7.79 -20.60 24.53
C LEU A 20 -9.14 -20.67 25.29
N ALA A 21 -10.17 -20.02 24.78
CA ALA A 21 -11.58 -20.29 25.05
C ALA A 21 -12.39 -19.51 24.00
N GLY A 22 -13.45 -19.98 23.39
CA GLY A 22 -14.27 -21.14 23.48
C GLY A 22 -15.27 -21.11 22.33
N CYS A 23 -15.76 -22.30 21.98
CA CYS A 23 -16.80 -22.61 21.01
C CYS A 23 -18.16 -21.97 21.33
N GLY A 24 -18.88 -21.51 20.31
CA GLY A 24 -20.28 -21.14 20.38
C GLY A 24 -21.00 -21.48 19.09
N SER A 25 -21.51 -22.72 18.99
CA SER A 25 -22.45 -23.14 17.95
C SER A 25 -23.87 -22.67 18.30
N SER A 26 -24.58 -22.09 17.35
CA SER A 26 -26.04 -21.96 17.42
C SER A 26 -26.66 -22.19 16.05
N SER A 27 -27.17 -23.38 15.88
CA SER A 27 -28.07 -23.76 14.82
C SER A 27 -29.48 -23.23 15.10
N SER A 28 -30.12 -22.60 14.15
CA SER A 28 -31.56 -22.39 14.14
C SER A 28 -32.11 -22.78 12.77
N LYS A 29 -32.73 -23.98 12.73
CA LYS A 29 -33.68 -24.40 11.71
C LYS A 29 -35.00 -23.69 11.92
N SER A 30 -35.60 -23.15 10.89
CA SER A 30 -37.07 -23.00 10.81
C SER A 30 -37.52 -23.20 9.37
N SER A 31 -38.22 -24.28 9.22
CA SER A 31 -39.02 -24.65 8.05
C SER A 31 -40.36 -23.92 8.08
N SER A 32 -40.85 -23.42 6.93
CA SER A 32 -42.30 -23.40 6.63
C SER A 32 -42.53 -23.19 5.14
N THR A 33 -43.31 -24.09 4.61
CA THR A 33 -43.80 -24.33 3.27
C THR A 33 -45.09 -23.53 2.97
N PRO A 34 -45.74 -23.62 1.82
CA PRO A 34 -45.88 -22.51 0.85
C PRO A 34 -47.30 -21.94 0.81
N ALA A 35 -47.46 -20.77 0.25
CA ALA A 35 -48.75 -20.32 -0.23
C ALA A 35 -48.61 -19.76 -1.64
N THR A 36 -49.17 -20.48 -2.55
CA THR A 36 -49.46 -20.11 -3.94
C THR A 36 -50.50 -19.01 -3.98
N THR A 37 -50.21 -17.87 -4.61
CA THR A 37 -51.27 -17.01 -5.14
C THR A 37 -50.76 -16.35 -6.41
N SER A 38 -51.40 -16.70 -7.49
CA SER A 38 -51.30 -16.10 -8.83
C SER A 38 -51.83 -14.65 -8.80
N SER A 39 -51.22 -13.79 -9.56
CA SER A 39 -51.81 -12.80 -10.45
C SER A 39 -51.08 -11.47 -10.43
N SER A 40 -50.78 -11.07 -11.56
CA SER A 40 -50.80 -9.74 -12.14
C SER A 40 -49.46 -9.36 -12.77
N VAL A 41 -49.51 -9.47 -14.11
CA VAL A 41 -48.48 -8.90 -15.01
C VAL A 41 -48.58 -7.38 -14.91
N ALA A 42 -47.59 -6.79 -14.26
CA ALA A 42 -47.27 -5.37 -14.42
C ALA A 42 -45.89 -5.31 -15.08
N SER A 43 -45.84 -4.75 -16.28
CA SER A 43 -44.61 -4.42 -16.99
C SER A 43 -43.69 -3.60 -16.10
N PRO A 44 -42.46 -4.04 -15.85
CA PRO A 44 -41.50 -3.17 -15.21
C PRO A 44 -41.06 -2.12 -16.23
N THR A 45 -41.51 -0.88 -16.01
CA THR A 45 -40.83 0.30 -16.53
C THR A 45 -39.37 0.18 -16.10
N ALA A 46 -38.49 0.00 -17.07
CA ALA A 46 -37.05 0.00 -16.85
C ALA A 46 -36.63 1.37 -16.32
N ASN A 47 -36.56 1.50 -15.00
CA ASN A 47 -35.81 2.56 -14.37
C ASN A 47 -34.34 2.26 -14.68
N ALA A 48 -33.85 2.85 -15.75
CA ALA A 48 -32.42 2.98 -15.98
C ALA A 48 -31.84 3.75 -14.79
N SER A 49 -31.35 3.04 -13.79
CA SER A 49 -30.49 3.61 -12.78
C SER A 49 -29.27 4.18 -13.53
N ALA A 50 -29.31 5.48 -13.79
CA ALA A 50 -28.14 6.23 -14.24
C ALA A 50 -27.09 6.03 -13.14
N THR A 51 -26.19 5.07 -13.35
CA THR A 51 -24.97 4.98 -12.57
C THR A 51 -24.25 6.31 -12.80
N SER A 52 -24.30 7.16 -11.80
CA SER A 52 -23.59 8.43 -11.80
C SER A 52 -22.10 8.07 -11.85
N ALA A 53 -21.54 7.99 -13.04
CA ALA A 53 -20.10 7.90 -13.23
C ALA A 53 -19.54 9.17 -12.61
N GLY A 54 -18.95 9.04 -11.43
CA GLY A 54 -18.25 10.14 -10.79
C GLY A 54 -17.21 10.71 -11.77
N PRO A 55 -16.80 11.97 -11.60
CA PRO A 55 -15.92 12.63 -12.54
C PRO A 55 -14.69 11.77 -12.80
N VAL A 56 -14.44 11.43 -14.07
CA VAL A 56 -13.27 10.66 -14.48
C VAL A 56 -12.04 11.53 -14.20
N ARG A 57 -11.28 11.18 -13.15
CA ARG A 57 -10.05 11.90 -12.82
C ARG A 57 -8.97 11.52 -13.79
N SER A 58 -8.31 12.53 -14.34
CA SER A 58 -7.12 12.31 -15.18
C SER A 58 -6.01 11.68 -14.34
N ARG A 59 -5.37 10.64 -14.91
CA ARG A 59 -4.19 10.03 -14.33
C ARG A 59 -2.95 10.86 -14.63
N SER A 60 -1.98 10.81 -13.71
CA SER A 60 -0.66 11.38 -13.93
C SER A 60 0.19 10.41 -14.76
N ASN A 61 0.89 10.93 -15.76
CA ASN A 61 1.91 10.22 -16.51
C ASN A 61 3.33 10.61 -16.06
N PHE A 62 3.48 11.15 -14.86
CA PHE A 62 4.77 11.51 -14.29
C PHE A 62 5.68 10.29 -14.22
N ASP A 63 6.90 10.41 -14.72
CA ASP A 63 7.92 9.36 -14.63
C ASP A 63 8.45 9.26 -13.20
N SER A 64 7.95 8.30 -12.44
CA SER A 64 8.38 8.08 -11.06
C SER A 64 9.84 7.61 -10.94
N CYS A 65 10.45 7.06 -12.01
CA CYS A 65 11.86 6.71 -12.00
C CYS A 65 12.79 7.93 -12.08
N SER A 66 12.27 9.09 -12.48
CA SER A 66 13.08 10.32 -12.56
C SER A 66 13.49 10.88 -11.20
N VAL A 67 12.82 10.47 -10.13
CA VAL A 67 13.04 11.02 -8.77
C VAL A 67 13.65 10.03 -7.78
N VAL A 68 13.85 8.78 -8.17
CA VAL A 68 14.44 7.74 -7.31
C VAL A 68 15.58 7.02 -8.03
N ALA A 69 16.77 7.07 -7.43
CA ALA A 69 17.94 6.36 -7.96
C ALA A 69 17.94 4.88 -7.51
N GLN A 70 18.53 4.01 -8.33
CA GLN A 70 18.70 2.59 -8.00
C GLN A 70 19.45 2.39 -6.67
N ALA A 71 20.46 3.21 -6.38
CA ALA A 71 21.22 3.14 -5.14
C ALA A 71 20.38 3.53 -3.91
N GLU A 72 19.45 4.50 -4.06
CA GLU A 72 18.52 4.88 -3.01
C GLU A 72 17.55 3.73 -2.71
N ALA A 73 17.01 3.07 -3.74
CA ALA A 73 16.15 1.91 -3.61
C ALA A 73 16.88 0.71 -2.97
N ALA A 74 18.12 0.44 -3.40
CA ALA A 74 18.97 -0.62 -2.81
C ALA A 74 19.24 -0.37 -1.32
N SER A 75 19.54 0.87 -0.95
CA SER A 75 19.75 1.26 0.45
C SER A 75 18.50 1.09 1.30
N ALA A 76 17.32 1.47 0.77
CA ALA A 76 16.06 1.39 1.50
C ALA A 76 15.60 -0.05 1.76
N ILE A 77 15.85 -0.99 0.82
CA ILE A 77 15.51 -2.41 0.99
C ILE A 77 16.64 -3.21 1.66
N GLY A 78 17.86 -2.63 1.78
CA GLY A 78 19.01 -3.25 2.41
C GLY A 78 19.74 -4.28 1.55
N GLN A 79 19.56 -4.28 0.23
CA GLN A 79 20.21 -5.21 -0.70
C GLN A 79 20.28 -4.65 -2.12
N PRO A 80 21.12 -5.22 -3.01
CA PRO A 80 21.16 -4.84 -4.43
C PRO A 80 19.80 -5.05 -5.10
N VAL A 81 19.43 -4.13 -6.01
CA VAL A 81 18.21 -4.22 -6.82
C VAL A 81 18.53 -4.04 -8.30
N SER A 82 17.61 -4.50 -9.16
CA SER A 82 17.69 -4.27 -10.60
C SER A 82 17.50 -2.77 -10.94
N PRO A 83 17.84 -2.31 -12.14
CA PRO A 83 17.39 -1.03 -12.64
C PRO A 83 15.87 -0.85 -12.52
N GLY A 84 15.41 0.38 -12.30
CA GLY A 84 14.00 0.70 -12.22
C GLY A 84 13.26 0.44 -13.52
N VAL A 85 12.06 -0.13 -13.41
CA VAL A 85 11.16 -0.35 -14.53
C VAL A 85 9.83 0.37 -14.28
N LEU A 86 9.26 0.94 -15.33
CA LEU A 86 7.96 1.61 -15.23
C LEU A 86 6.81 0.60 -15.27
N GLY A 87 5.78 0.85 -14.49
CA GLY A 87 4.56 0.08 -14.43
C GLY A 87 3.33 0.96 -14.24
N ASN A 88 2.16 0.45 -14.64
CA ASN A 88 0.92 1.18 -14.42
C ASN A 88 0.51 1.13 -12.94
N ALA A 89 0.19 2.29 -12.38
CA ALA A 89 -0.31 2.45 -11.02
C ALA A 89 -1.75 2.99 -11.05
N THR A 90 -2.66 2.17 -11.61
CA THR A 90 -4.04 2.59 -11.91
C THR A 90 -4.86 2.93 -10.67
N VAL A 91 -4.59 2.25 -9.56
CA VAL A 91 -5.27 2.46 -8.27
C VAL A 91 -4.82 3.76 -7.63
N GLU A 92 -3.55 4.08 -7.77
CA GLU A 92 -2.94 5.30 -7.25
C GLU A 92 -3.10 6.51 -8.17
N GLY A 93 -3.48 6.28 -9.43
CA GLY A 93 -3.68 7.33 -10.41
C GLY A 93 -2.41 7.80 -11.14
N GLY A 94 -1.36 6.99 -11.19
CA GLY A 94 -0.06 7.37 -11.75
C GLY A 94 0.69 6.25 -12.47
N VAL A 95 2.00 6.43 -12.56
CA VAL A 95 2.97 5.46 -13.08
C VAL A 95 3.95 5.10 -11.96
N ALA A 96 4.19 3.82 -11.75
CA ALA A 96 5.13 3.33 -10.75
C ALA A 96 6.55 3.23 -11.33
N CYS A 97 7.56 3.48 -10.50
CA CYS A 97 8.92 2.97 -10.67
C CYS A 97 9.13 1.78 -9.75
N VAL A 98 9.58 0.64 -10.27
CA VAL A 98 9.76 -0.59 -9.50
C VAL A 98 11.17 -1.13 -9.66
N PHE A 99 11.82 -1.38 -8.53
CA PHE A 99 13.13 -2.00 -8.44
C PHE A 99 12.96 -3.38 -7.80
N TYR A 100 13.53 -4.40 -8.40
CA TYR A 100 13.40 -5.78 -7.92
C TYR A 100 14.70 -6.28 -7.29
N GLY A 101 14.58 -6.87 -6.12
CA GLY A 101 15.65 -7.63 -5.49
C GLY A 101 15.90 -8.98 -6.19
N PRO A 102 16.95 -9.70 -5.77
CA PRO A 102 17.34 -10.97 -6.39
C PRO A 102 16.31 -12.10 -6.20
N SER A 103 15.51 -12.02 -5.12
CA SER A 103 14.48 -13.03 -4.78
C SER A 103 13.08 -12.64 -5.22
N ALA A 104 12.93 -11.58 -6.03
CA ALA A 104 11.64 -11.15 -6.53
C ALA A 104 10.96 -12.25 -7.35
N PRO A 105 9.62 -12.42 -7.24
CA PRO A 105 8.87 -13.44 -7.98
C PRO A 105 9.07 -13.32 -9.50
N SER A 106 8.98 -14.47 -10.18
CA SER A 106 8.96 -14.53 -11.63
C SER A 106 7.61 -15.10 -12.10
N PRO A 107 6.93 -14.51 -13.08
CA PRO A 107 7.33 -13.28 -13.80
C PRO A 107 7.22 -12.01 -12.95
N ARG A 108 8.08 -11.04 -13.20
CA ARG A 108 7.99 -9.72 -12.59
C ARG A 108 6.85 -8.93 -13.21
N ASN A 109 6.02 -8.30 -12.35
CA ASN A 109 4.91 -7.48 -12.80
C ASN A 109 4.98 -6.07 -12.16
N PRO A 110 5.42 -5.04 -12.88
CA PRO A 110 5.58 -3.69 -12.32
C PRO A 110 4.24 -2.98 -12.05
N ASN A 111 3.12 -3.53 -12.50
CA ASN A 111 1.80 -2.92 -12.29
C ASN A 111 1.24 -3.19 -10.89
N VAL A 112 1.80 -4.13 -10.15
CA VAL A 112 1.39 -4.50 -8.80
C VAL A 112 2.59 -4.52 -7.85
N ALA A 113 2.32 -4.36 -6.56
CA ALA A 113 3.35 -4.57 -5.54
C ALA A 113 3.69 -6.07 -5.44
N GLN A 114 4.98 -6.37 -5.35
CA GLN A 114 5.50 -7.73 -5.21
C GLN A 114 6.48 -7.81 -4.05
N ALA A 115 6.68 -9.01 -3.51
CA ALA A 115 7.75 -9.25 -2.54
C ALA A 115 9.13 -8.97 -3.18
N ASP A 116 10.11 -8.68 -2.35
CA ASP A 116 11.47 -8.35 -2.75
C ASP A 116 11.53 -7.23 -3.78
N SER A 117 10.82 -6.14 -3.49
CA SER A 117 10.78 -4.98 -4.38
C SER A 117 10.67 -3.65 -3.63
N VAL A 118 11.11 -2.60 -4.30
CA VAL A 118 10.81 -1.21 -3.95
C VAL A 118 9.91 -0.64 -5.05
N ARG A 119 8.77 -0.10 -4.67
CA ARG A 119 7.81 0.50 -5.60
C ARG A 119 7.50 1.93 -5.18
N VAL A 120 7.73 2.87 -6.08
CA VAL A 120 7.46 4.30 -5.89
C VAL A 120 6.47 4.76 -6.94
N VAL A 121 5.40 5.41 -6.49
CA VAL A 121 4.41 6.04 -7.37
C VAL A 121 4.36 7.52 -7.05
N VAL A 122 4.50 8.36 -8.07
CA VAL A 122 4.30 9.80 -7.94
C VAL A 122 3.17 10.23 -8.85
N VAL A 123 2.16 10.84 -8.25
CA VAL A 123 1.04 11.48 -8.95
C VAL A 123 1.23 12.98 -8.85
N ARG A 124 1.30 13.66 -9.99
CA ARG A 124 1.49 15.10 -10.09
C ARG A 124 0.25 15.78 -10.65
N GLY A 125 -0.03 16.99 -10.16
CA GLY A 125 -1.04 17.89 -10.70
C GLY A 125 -2.24 18.09 -9.79
N SER A 126 -3.21 18.87 -10.26
CA SER A 126 -4.38 19.33 -9.48
C SER A 126 -5.24 18.21 -8.89
N HIS A 127 -5.12 16.97 -9.38
CA HIS A 127 -5.84 15.81 -8.86
C HIS A 127 -5.06 14.99 -7.84
N ALA A 128 -3.80 15.33 -7.52
CA ALA A 128 -2.96 14.56 -6.62
C ALA A 128 -3.59 14.41 -5.22
N SER A 129 -4.11 15.50 -4.65
CA SER A 129 -4.79 15.46 -3.35
C SER A 129 -6.05 14.59 -3.39
N ALA A 130 -6.82 14.64 -4.47
CA ALA A 130 -8.02 13.83 -4.61
C ALA A 130 -7.69 12.33 -4.75
N TRP A 131 -6.62 11.95 -5.43
CA TRP A 131 -6.13 10.57 -5.47
C TRP A 131 -5.65 10.11 -4.10
N TYR A 132 -4.94 10.97 -3.36
CA TYR A 132 -4.48 10.70 -2.00
C TYR A 132 -5.64 10.43 -1.04
N GLU A 133 -6.64 11.30 -1.00
CA GLU A 133 -7.80 11.16 -0.10
C GLU A 133 -8.67 9.96 -0.48
N ASP A 134 -8.86 9.68 -1.78
CA ASP A 134 -9.59 8.50 -2.23
C ASP A 134 -8.93 7.18 -1.82
N TYR A 135 -7.61 7.12 -1.88
CA TYR A 135 -6.88 5.94 -1.46
C TYR A 135 -6.93 5.79 0.06
N LYS A 136 -6.69 6.89 0.79
CA LYS A 136 -6.77 6.95 2.26
C LYS A 136 -8.11 6.47 2.79
N ALA A 137 -9.22 6.83 2.13
CA ALA A 137 -10.56 6.41 2.53
C ALA A 137 -10.83 4.90 2.37
N LYS A 138 -10.01 4.18 1.59
CA LYS A 138 -10.16 2.74 1.28
C LYS A 138 -9.27 1.83 2.13
N VAL A 139 -8.36 2.40 2.90
CA VAL A 139 -7.35 1.65 3.67
C VAL A 139 -7.41 2.00 5.15
N ASN A 140 -6.81 1.16 5.99
CA ASN A 140 -6.65 1.46 7.42
C ASN A 140 -5.48 2.44 7.62
N ALA A 141 -5.72 3.72 7.35
CA ALA A 141 -4.71 4.76 7.36
C ALA A 141 -4.23 5.08 8.77
N GLN A 142 -2.97 4.79 9.07
CA GLN A 142 -2.31 5.16 10.32
C GLN A 142 -1.47 6.42 10.09
N PRO A 143 -1.74 7.53 10.78
CA PRO A 143 -0.95 8.75 10.62
C PRO A 143 0.53 8.51 10.89
N VAL A 144 1.39 9.04 10.03
CA VAL A 144 2.84 9.06 10.23
C VAL A 144 3.36 10.46 10.07
N SER A 145 4.41 10.80 10.83
CA SER A 145 5.04 12.12 10.80
C SER A 145 6.43 12.06 10.16
N GLY A 146 6.91 13.21 9.74
CA GLY A 146 8.29 13.40 9.30
C GLY A 146 8.48 13.58 7.81
N TYR A 147 7.40 13.57 6.98
CA TYR A 147 7.51 13.85 5.56
C TYR A 147 6.18 14.32 4.94
N GLY A 148 6.29 15.20 3.95
CA GLY A 148 5.16 15.82 3.28
C GLY A 148 4.38 16.81 4.15
N ASN A 149 3.26 17.30 3.62
CA ASN A 149 2.30 18.10 4.37
C ASN A 149 1.40 17.20 5.24
N GLN A 150 1.08 16.01 4.71
CA GLN A 150 0.32 14.95 5.36
C GLN A 150 0.91 13.62 4.94
N ALA A 151 0.96 12.65 5.86
CA ALA A 151 1.36 11.30 5.54
C ALA A 151 0.63 10.26 6.40
N TYR A 152 0.45 9.06 5.85
CA TYR A 152 -0.06 7.91 6.56
C TYR A 152 0.61 6.62 6.07
N TYR A 153 0.44 5.55 6.85
CA TYR A 153 0.87 4.19 6.54
C TYR A 153 -0.35 3.28 6.49
N ASP A 154 -0.47 2.46 5.47
CA ASP A 154 -1.61 1.57 5.26
C ASP A 154 -1.39 0.13 5.73
N GLY A 155 -0.27 -0.13 6.42
CA GLY A 155 0.18 -1.47 6.82
C GLY A 155 1.12 -2.12 5.80
N PHE A 156 1.25 -1.53 4.61
CA PHE A 156 2.09 -2.05 3.53
C PHE A 156 2.96 -0.98 2.86
N ALA A 157 2.48 0.24 2.77
CA ALA A 157 3.16 1.35 2.13
C ALA A 157 2.92 2.66 2.87
N SER A 158 3.85 3.58 2.79
CA SER A 158 3.67 4.96 3.23
C SER A 158 3.19 5.83 2.07
N LEU A 159 2.29 6.76 2.40
CA LEU A 159 1.70 7.69 1.46
C LEU A 159 1.88 9.10 2.00
N SER A 160 2.30 10.03 1.16
CA SER A 160 2.49 11.44 1.53
C SER A 160 1.91 12.37 0.49
N LEU A 161 1.44 13.53 0.96
CA LEU A 161 1.00 14.64 0.14
C LEU A 161 1.95 15.83 0.35
N LYS A 162 2.46 16.41 -0.73
CA LYS A 162 3.29 17.61 -0.72
C LYS A 162 2.90 18.51 -1.89
N GLY A 163 2.22 19.61 -1.60
CA GLY A 163 1.70 20.49 -2.66
C GLY A 163 0.84 19.71 -3.66
N ASP A 164 1.19 19.81 -4.93
CA ASP A 164 0.52 19.12 -6.05
C ASP A 164 1.05 17.70 -6.31
N TYR A 165 1.74 17.10 -5.34
CA TYR A 165 2.28 15.76 -5.46
C TYR A 165 1.70 14.83 -4.41
N TYR A 166 1.21 13.68 -4.86
CA TYR A 166 0.93 12.51 -4.04
C TYR A 166 2.02 11.47 -4.30
N VAL A 167 2.63 10.96 -3.25
CA VAL A 167 3.70 9.96 -3.32
C VAL A 167 3.31 8.73 -2.52
N ARG A 168 3.40 7.55 -3.12
CA ARG A 168 3.25 6.27 -2.43
C ARG A 168 4.54 5.47 -2.56
N ILE A 169 5.07 4.99 -1.45
CA ILE A 169 6.32 4.22 -1.36
C ILE A 169 6.03 2.91 -0.66
N ALA A 170 6.39 1.81 -1.28
CA ALA A 170 6.36 0.48 -0.67
C ALA A 170 7.77 -0.14 -0.74
N VAL A 171 8.28 -0.58 0.40
CA VAL A 171 9.54 -1.32 0.52
C VAL A 171 9.22 -2.69 1.10
N SER A 172 9.29 -3.72 0.27
CA SER A 172 8.85 -5.09 0.59
C SER A 172 10.03 -6.07 0.49
N PRO A 173 10.84 -6.24 1.55
CA PRO A 173 11.96 -7.19 1.54
C PRO A 173 11.47 -8.64 1.40
N ALA A 174 12.33 -9.53 0.88
CA ALA A 174 12.02 -10.95 0.79
C ALA A 174 11.89 -11.57 2.19
N GLY A 175 10.78 -12.29 2.43
CA GLY A 175 10.59 -13.05 3.67
C GLY A 175 10.44 -12.19 4.95
N ALA A 176 10.28 -10.88 4.81
CA ALA A 176 10.09 -9.95 5.91
C ALA A 176 8.84 -9.06 5.69
N PRO A 177 8.27 -8.48 6.76
CA PRO A 177 7.20 -7.51 6.62
C PRO A 177 7.69 -6.25 5.89
N PRO A 178 6.77 -5.45 5.31
CA PRO A 178 7.10 -4.16 4.70
C PRO A 178 7.89 -3.25 5.62
N SER A 179 8.86 -2.51 5.05
CA SER A 179 9.82 -1.71 5.81
C SER A 179 9.42 -0.23 5.86
N LEU A 180 8.66 0.17 6.87
CA LEU A 180 8.35 1.59 7.09
C LEU A 180 9.62 2.45 7.25
N ALA A 181 10.70 1.89 7.81
CA ALA A 181 11.98 2.61 7.93
C ALA A 181 12.60 2.91 6.56
N GLY A 182 12.61 1.92 5.65
CA GLY A 182 13.06 2.09 4.27
C GLY A 182 12.18 3.07 3.48
N GLU A 183 10.87 3.04 3.70
CA GLU A 183 9.93 3.98 3.09
C GLU A 183 10.18 5.42 3.54
N LYS A 184 10.43 5.65 4.84
CA LYS A 184 10.81 6.95 5.39
C LYS A 184 12.12 7.46 4.81
N GLN A 185 13.11 6.58 4.66
CA GLN A 185 14.38 6.90 4.03
C GLN A 185 14.20 7.37 2.59
N LEU A 186 13.40 6.65 1.79
CA LEU A 186 13.08 7.04 0.41
C LEU A 186 12.25 8.32 0.34
N ALA A 187 11.27 8.51 1.22
CA ALA A 187 10.49 9.74 1.28
C ALA A 187 11.40 10.96 1.53
N ALA A 188 12.37 10.84 2.45
CA ALA A 188 13.34 11.89 2.72
C ALA A 188 14.23 12.21 1.50
N ALA A 189 14.53 11.23 0.65
CA ALA A 189 15.30 11.42 -0.56
C ALA A 189 14.48 11.97 -1.75
N ILE A 190 13.21 11.57 -1.86
CA ILE A 190 12.34 11.89 -3.01
C ILE A 190 11.65 13.25 -2.83
N LEU A 191 11.05 13.51 -1.66
CA LEU A 191 10.23 14.71 -1.45
C LEU A 191 10.95 16.05 -1.72
N PRO A 192 12.25 16.21 -1.41
CA PRO A 192 12.97 17.45 -1.77
C PRO A 192 13.11 17.68 -3.28
N LYS A 193 12.99 16.62 -4.10
CA LYS A 193 13.11 16.69 -5.58
C LYS A 193 11.80 17.07 -6.26
N LEU A 194 10.68 17.10 -5.52
CA LEU A 194 9.33 17.47 -5.94
C LEU A 194 9.02 18.92 -5.45
#